data_377a2b0deff90731e97945204832db5a
#
_entry.id   377a2b0deff90731e97945204832db5a
#
_cell.length_a   1.000
_cell.length_b   1.000
_cell.length_c   1.000
_cell.angle_alpha   90.00
_cell.angle_beta   90.00
_cell.angle_gamma   90.00
#
_symmetry.space_group_name_H-M   'P 1'
#
loop_
_entity.id
_entity.type
_entity.pdbx_description
1 polymer ?
#
loop_
_entity_poly.entity_id
_entity_poly.type
_entity_poly.pdbx_seq_one_letter_code
_entity_poly.pdbx_strand_id
1 'polypeptide(L)'
;MKKFLPDLIAILAFIILSFAYFFPADIEGRILFQHDTVAGVGAGQEAQEYLERTGERTRWTNSLFGGMPTYQMSPSYDSTKPLKWIENIYHLYLPPYVVLTFIMMLGFYILLRAFGLSVWLSALGGIIWAFSSYFFILISAGHIWKFVTLAYIPPTIAGIVLAYRKKYLLGGIITALFIAL
;
A
#
# COMPACT_ATOMS: atom_id res chain seq x y z
N MET A 1 29.62 1.30 2.46
CA MET A 1 28.69 1.78 3.51
C MET A 1 28.37 3.28 3.39
N LYS A 2 29.34 4.21 3.28
CA LYS A 2 29.07 5.68 3.22
C LYS A 2 28.16 6.13 2.06
N LYS A 3 28.09 5.36 0.96
CA LYS A 3 27.30 5.73 -0.24
C LYS A 3 25.78 5.58 -0.06
N PHE A 4 25.33 4.64 0.78
CA PHE A 4 23.91 4.37 1.01
C PHE A 4 23.36 5.08 2.26
N LEU A 5 24.23 5.70 3.06
CA LEU A 5 23.82 6.39 4.29
C LEU A 5 22.75 7.47 4.05
N PRO A 6 22.86 8.33 3.01
CA PRO A 6 21.81 9.33 2.76
C PRO A 6 20.45 8.71 2.40
N ASP A 7 20.42 7.62 1.63
CA ASP A 7 19.18 6.92 1.31
C ASP A 7 18.54 6.32 2.57
N LEU A 8 19.35 5.75 3.46
CA LEU A 8 18.88 5.22 4.75
C LEU A 8 18.30 6.31 5.65
N ILE A 9 18.95 7.49 5.70
CA ILE A 9 18.43 8.64 6.45
C ILE A 9 17.09 9.10 5.88
N ALA A 10 16.93 9.15 4.56
CA ALA A 10 15.69 9.52 3.92
C ALA A 10 14.55 8.53 4.28
N ILE A 11 14.82 7.23 4.22
CA ILE A 11 13.84 6.19 4.60
C ILE A 11 13.46 6.30 6.09
N LEU A 12 14.44 6.52 6.96
CA LEU A 12 14.18 6.73 8.39
C LEU A 12 13.32 7.98 8.63
N ALA A 13 13.58 9.07 7.90
CA ALA A 13 12.76 10.27 7.96
C ALA A 13 11.31 10.00 7.53
N PHE A 14 11.08 9.18 6.49
CA PHE A 14 9.74 8.77 6.09
C PHE A 14 9.00 8.00 7.19
N ILE A 15 9.68 7.08 7.85
CA ILE A 15 9.11 6.33 8.99
C ILE A 15 8.73 7.31 10.11
N ILE A 16 9.64 8.20 10.50
CA ILE A 16 9.39 9.19 11.56
C ILE A 16 8.21 10.10 11.21
N LEU A 17 8.14 10.62 9.98
CA LEU A 17 7.05 11.48 9.53
C LEU A 17 5.70 10.74 9.53
N SER A 18 5.69 9.48 9.09
CA SER A 18 4.46 8.66 9.08
C SER A 18 3.95 8.41 10.49
N PHE A 19 4.83 8.06 11.42
CA PHE A 19 4.47 7.93 12.84
C PHE A 19 4.01 9.26 13.44
N ALA A 20 4.74 10.35 13.20
CA ALA A 20 4.38 11.65 13.74
C ALA A 20 3.00 12.11 13.29
N TYR A 21 2.61 11.79 12.04
CA TYR A 21 1.31 12.17 11.52
C TYR A 21 0.16 11.35 12.14
N PHE A 22 0.36 10.04 12.33
CA PHE A 22 -0.66 9.15 12.89
C PHE A 22 -0.50 8.90 14.39
N PHE A 23 0.44 9.59 15.06
CA PHE A 23 0.79 9.40 16.46
C PHE A 23 -0.41 9.28 17.41
N PRO A 24 -1.42 10.19 17.36
CA PRO A 24 -2.55 10.08 18.28
C PRO A 24 -3.41 8.83 18.01
N ALA A 25 -3.61 8.47 16.75
CA ALA A 25 -4.43 7.31 16.37
C ALA A 25 -3.76 6.00 16.78
N ASP A 26 -2.47 5.83 16.49
CA ASP A 26 -1.77 4.57 16.75
C ASP A 26 -1.49 4.33 18.24
N ILE A 27 -1.08 5.36 19.00
CA ILE A 27 -0.75 5.21 20.43
C ILE A 27 -2.00 5.08 21.30
N GLU A 28 -3.05 5.82 20.97
CA GLU A 28 -4.31 5.78 21.72
C GLU A 28 -5.22 4.63 21.28
N GLY A 29 -4.78 3.79 20.34
CA GLY A 29 -5.57 2.68 19.80
C GLY A 29 -6.86 3.13 19.13
N ARG A 30 -6.90 4.36 18.62
CA ARG A 30 -8.06 4.91 17.92
C ARG A 30 -8.17 4.29 16.53
N ILE A 31 -9.36 3.90 16.16
CA ILE A 31 -9.69 3.45 14.81
C ILE A 31 -10.26 4.64 14.04
N LEU A 32 -9.72 4.90 12.86
CA LEU A 32 -10.31 5.89 11.96
C LEU A 32 -11.69 5.41 11.50
N PHE A 33 -12.71 6.22 11.72
CA PHE A 33 -14.02 5.95 11.18
C PHE A 33 -14.01 6.21 9.66
N GLN A 34 -14.26 5.17 8.89
CA GLN A 34 -14.21 5.20 7.43
C GLN A 34 -15.51 4.59 6.88
N HIS A 35 -16.31 5.37 6.20
CA HIS A 35 -17.63 4.95 5.70
C HIS A 35 -17.57 3.67 4.87
N ASP A 36 -16.65 3.60 3.90
CA ASP A 36 -16.56 2.44 3.01
C ASP A 36 -16.05 1.20 3.71
N THR A 37 -15.16 1.36 4.69
CA THR A 37 -14.69 0.24 5.51
C THR A 37 -15.84 -0.33 6.35
N VAL A 38 -16.64 0.53 6.98
CA VAL A 38 -17.80 0.09 7.76
C VAL A 38 -18.85 -0.59 6.88
N ALA A 39 -19.15 0.00 5.72
CA ALA A 39 -20.06 -0.59 4.74
C ALA A 39 -19.53 -1.94 4.22
N GLY A 40 -18.23 -2.04 3.95
CA GLY A 40 -17.58 -3.28 3.53
C GLY A 40 -17.64 -4.39 4.57
N VAL A 41 -17.42 -4.06 5.86
CA VAL A 41 -17.57 -5.00 6.98
C VAL A 41 -19.00 -5.51 7.06
N GLY A 42 -20.00 -4.61 7.01
CA GLY A 42 -21.42 -5.00 7.03
C GLY A 42 -21.80 -5.89 5.84
N ALA A 43 -21.37 -5.54 4.64
CA ALA A 43 -21.63 -6.34 3.44
C ALA A 43 -20.93 -7.71 3.47
N GLY A 44 -19.78 -7.81 4.14
CA GLY A 44 -19.00 -9.04 4.28
C GLY A 44 -19.44 -9.97 5.42
N GLN A 45 -20.35 -9.53 6.28
CA GLN A 45 -20.73 -10.26 7.49
C GLN A 45 -21.25 -11.67 7.21
N GLU A 46 -22.17 -11.83 6.25
CA GLU A 46 -22.70 -13.14 5.85
C GLU A 46 -21.59 -14.13 5.44
N ALA A 47 -20.63 -13.65 4.65
CA ALA A 47 -19.52 -14.48 4.20
C ALA A 47 -18.57 -14.84 5.36
N GLN A 48 -18.38 -13.95 6.31
CA GLN A 48 -17.59 -14.19 7.52
C GLN A 48 -18.27 -15.21 8.45
N GLU A 49 -19.56 -15.06 8.71
CA GLU A 49 -20.35 -16.01 9.50
C GLU A 49 -20.37 -17.43 8.88
N TYR A 50 -20.44 -17.49 7.54
CA TYR A 50 -20.35 -18.77 6.84
C TYR A 50 -18.97 -19.42 7.05
N LEU A 51 -17.88 -18.64 6.93
CA LEU A 51 -16.51 -19.13 7.17
C LEU A 51 -16.33 -19.64 8.60
N GLU A 52 -16.83 -18.90 9.60
CA GLU A 52 -16.72 -19.28 11.01
C GLU A 52 -17.50 -20.57 11.33
N ARG A 53 -18.65 -20.79 10.68
CA ARG A 53 -19.49 -21.96 10.88
C ARG A 53 -18.97 -23.21 10.16
N THR A 54 -18.42 -23.06 8.96
CA THR A 54 -18.08 -24.19 8.07
C THR A 54 -16.60 -24.44 7.92
N GLY A 55 -15.74 -23.44 8.27
CA GLY A 55 -14.31 -23.45 7.96
C GLY A 55 -13.99 -23.19 6.48
N GLU A 56 -14.98 -22.97 5.63
CA GLU A 56 -14.83 -22.78 4.19
C GLU A 56 -15.28 -21.37 3.76
N ARG A 57 -14.62 -20.82 2.76
CA ARG A 57 -15.04 -19.55 2.16
C ARG A 57 -16.18 -19.74 1.19
N THR A 58 -17.29 -19.03 1.42
CA THR A 58 -18.37 -18.99 0.44
C THR A 58 -17.91 -18.30 -0.85
N ARG A 59 -18.41 -18.79 -2.00
CA ARG A 59 -18.22 -18.16 -3.31
C ARG A 59 -19.38 -17.26 -3.72
N TRP A 60 -20.43 -17.21 -2.89
CA TRP A 60 -21.63 -16.42 -3.13
C TRP A 60 -22.06 -15.72 -1.84
N THR A 61 -22.64 -14.53 -1.96
CA THR A 61 -23.30 -13.81 -0.86
C THR A 61 -24.64 -13.27 -1.30
N ASN A 62 -25.60 -13.22 -0.38
CA ASN A 62 -26.90 -12.62 -0.62
C ASN A 62 -26.99 -11.20 -0.04
N SER A 63 -25.94 -10.70 0.63
CA SER A 63 -25.96 -9.42 1.34
C SER A 63 -26.07 -8.19 0.43
N LEU A 64 -25.76 -8.35 -0.87
CA LEU A 64 -25.79 -7.25 -1.85
C LEU A 64 -26.52 -7.66 -3.13
N PHE A 65 -27.27 -6.71 -3.71
CA PHE A 65 -27.91 -6.83 -5.03
C PHE A 65 -28.82 -8.08 -5.24
N GLY A 66 -29.31 -8.66 -4.16
CA GLY A 66 -30.09 -9.92 -4.23
C GLY A 66 -29.25 -11.17 -4.49
N GLY A 67 -27.94 -11.03 -4.38
CA GLY A 67 -26.94 -12.09 -4.52
C GLY A 67 -25.88 -11.81 -5.57
N MET A 68 -24.62 -12.05 -5.19
CA MET A 68 -23.47 -11.87 -6.10
C MET A 68 -22.29 -12.77 -5.73
N PRO A 69 -21.37 -13.05 -6.68
CA PRO A 69 -20.15 -13.77 -6.38
C PRO A 69 -19.22 -12.97 -5.45
N THR A 70 -18.67 -13.63 -4.43
CA THR A 70 -17.81 -12.98 -3.41
C THR A 70 -16.50 -12.44 -3.96
N TYR A 71 -15.99 -12.97 -5.09
CA TYR A 71 -14.76 -12.46 -5.72
C TYR A 71 -14.89 -11.01 -6.23
N GLN A 72 -16.12 -10.50 -6.40
CA GLN A 72 -16.36 -9.12 -6.80
C GLN A 72 -16.30 -8.14 -5.62
N MET A 73 -16.43 -8.64 -4.38
CA MET A 73 -16.39 -7.81 -3.18
C MET A 73 -14.97 -7.69 -2.59
N SER A 74 -14.31 -8.82 -2.43
CA SER A 74 -12.96 -8.90 -1.85
C SER A 74 -12.26 -10.15 -2.38
N PRO A 75 -11.62 -10.08 -3.53
CA PRO A 75 -10.92 -11.24 -4.09
C PRO A 75 -9.77 -11.64 -3.16
N SER A 76 -9.76 -12.89 -2.75
CA SER A 76 -8.70 -13.48 -1.94
C SER A 76 -8.37 -14.86 -2.49
N TYR A 77 -7.14 -15.03 -2.93
CA TYR A 77 -6.66 -16.26 -3.54
C TYR A 77 -5.47 -16.81 -2.77
N ASP A 78 -5.43 -18.12 -2.57
CA ASP A 78 -4.31 -18.78 -1.90
C ASP A 78 -3.00 -18.62 -2.67
N SER A 79 -3.06 -18.50 -3.99
CA SER A 79 -1.90 -18.23 -4.86
C SER A 79 -1.21 -16.89 -4.58
N THR A 80 -1.89 -15.93 -3.94
CA THR A 80 -1.31 -14.62 -3.60
C THR A 80 -0.63 -14.56 -2.24
N LYS A 81 -0.71 -15.63 -1.42
CA LYS A 81 -0.07 -15.68 -0.09
C LYS A 81 1.43 -15.37 -0.10
N PRO A 82 2.26 -15.87 -1.07
CA PRO A 82 3.66 -15.51 -1.14
C PRO A 82 3.89 -14.02 -1.41
N LEU A 83 3.03 -13.39 -2.22
CA LEU A 83 3.08 -11.96 -2.49
C LEU A 83 2.80 -11.15 -1.24
N LYS A 84 1.87 -11.60 -0.39
CA LYS A 84 1.59 -10.94 0.89
C LYS A 84 2.80 -10.88 1.83
N TRP A 85 3.64 -11.92 1.82
CA TRP A 85 4.88 -11.90 2.58
C TRP A 85 5.87 -10.86 2.05
N ILE A 86 6.02 -10.74 0.72
CA ILE A 86 6.88 -9.74 0.07
C ILE A 86 6.33 -8.33 0.34
N GLU A 87 5.01 -8.16 0.23
CA GLU A 87 4.33 -6.91 0.55
C GLU A 87 4.64 -6.46 1.99
N ASN A 88 4.51 -7.35 2.96
CA ASN A 88 4.81 -7.06 4.36
C ASN A 88 6.26 -6.63 4.59
N ILE A 89 7.21 -7.23 3.86
CA ILE A 89 8.63 -6.79 3.89
C ILE A 89 8.76 -5.37 3.34
N TYR A 90 8.13 -5.06 2.21
CA TYR A 90 8.14 -3.71 1.64
C TYR A 90 7.47 -2.69 2.57
N HIS A 91 6.45 -3.09 3.27
CA HIS A 91 5.74 -2.31 4.29
C HIS A 91 6.49 -2.20 5.63
N LEU A 92 7.63 -2.87 5.78
CA LEU A 92 8.43 -2.94 7.03
C LEU A 92 7.61 -3.38 8.25
N TYR A 93 6.51 -4.10 8.06
CA TYR A 93 5.58 -4.49 9.13
C TYR A 93 5.07 -3.31 9.97
N LEU A 94 5.00 -2.12 9.40
CA LEU A 94 4.51 -0.92 10.07
C LEU A 94 3.00 -1.02 10.37
N PRO A 95 2.51 -0.27 11.38
CA PRO A 95 1.08 -0.19 11.68
C PRO A 95 0.22 0.23 10.48
N PRO A 96 -1.07 -0.18 10.44
CA PRO A 96 -1.91 -0.06 9.25
C PRO A 96 -2.05 1.35 8.66
N TYR A 97 -2.08 2.40 9.49
CA TYR A 97 -2.19 3.78 8.97
C TYR A 97 -0.82 4.39 8.66
N VAL A 98 0.18 4.09 9.50
CA VAL A 98 1.57 4.53 9.29
C VAL A 98 2.12 4.01 7.97
N VAL A 99 1.86 2.75 7.64
CA VAL A 99 2.34 2.13 6.40
C VAL A 99 1.85 2.86 5.15
N LEU A 100 0.63 3.41 5.16
CA LEU A 100 0.06 4.07 3.99
C LEU A 100 0.92 5.25 3.52
N THR A 101 1.16 6.22 4.40
CA THR A 101 1.99 7.37 4.04
C THR A 101 3.44 6.99 3.78
N PHE A 102 3.95 6.00 4.50
CA PHE A 102 5.31 5.48 4.29
C PHE A 102 5.50 4.93 2.86
N ILE A 103 4.64 4.01 2.40
CA ILE A 103 4.77 3.42 1.05
C ILE A 103 4.55 4.45 -0.06
N MET A 104 3.70 5.45 0.19
CA MET A 104 3.47 6.53 -0.76
C MET A 104 4.73 7.40 -0.93
N MET A 105 5.40 7.77 0.18
CA MET A 105 6.68 8.48 0.15
C MET A 105 7.76 7.64 -0.50
N LEU A 106 7.89 6.38 -0.09
CA LEU A 106 8.93 5.46 -0.57
C LEU A 106 8.77 5.17 -2.06
N GLY A 107 7.54 4.90 -2.51
CA GLY A 107 7.27 4.62 -3.92
C GLY A 107 7.67 5.78 -4.83
N PHE A 108 7.28 7.00 -4.49
CA PHE A 108 7.64 8.19 -5.27
C PHE A 108 9.14 8.52 -5.17
N TYR A 109 9.73 8.31 -4.00
CA TYR A 109 11.18 8.42 -3.81
C TYR A 109 11.93 7.48 -4.77
N ILE A 110 11.54 6.20 -4.86
CA ILE A 110 12.15 5.22 -5.77
C ILE A 110 12.05 5.70 -7.23
N LEU A 111 10.92 6.25 -7.63
CA LEU A 111 10.72 6.80 -8.97
C LEU A 111 11.70 7.95 -9.26
N LEU A 112 11.79 8.93 -8.36
CA LEU A 112 12.68 10.08 -8.56
C LEU A 112 14.15 9.66 -8.55
N ARG A 113 14.53 8.69 -7.72
CA ARG A 113 15.88 8.07 -7.75
C ARG A 113 16.14 7.34 -9.07
N ALA A 114 15.14 6.66 -9.64
CA ALA A 114 15.24 6.04 -10.95
C ALA A 114 15.45 7.07 -12.07
N PHE A 115 14.88 8.26 -11.96
CA PHE A 115 15.17 9.41 -12.83
C PHE A 115 16.53 10.05 -12.58
N GLY A 116 17.29 9.64 -11.56
CA GLY A 116 18.64 10.11 -11.27
C GLY A 116 18.71 11.40 -10.46
N LEU A 117 17.62 11.80 -9.82
CA LEU A 117 17.61 12.95 -8.89
C LEU A 117 18.46 12.64 -7.66
N SER A 118 18.95 13.70 -7.00
CA SER A 118 19.68 13.55 -5.74
C SER A 118 18.77 12.97 -4.63
N VAL A 119 19.39 12.36 -3.62
CA VAL A 119 18.65 11.77 -2.48
C VAL A 119 17.70 12.76 -1.83
N TRP A 120 18.19 13.95 -1.52
CA TRP A 120 17.41 14.96 -0.80
C TRP A 120 16.25 15.52 -1.61
N LEU A 121 16.47 15.74 -2.91
CA LEU A 121 15.39 16.19 -3.80
C LEU A 121 14.35 15.09 -4.00
N SER A 122 14.78 13.84 -4.10
CA SER A 122 13.87 12.69 -4.17
C SER A 122 13.08 12.49 -2.88
N ALA A 123 13.72 12.71 -1.72
CA ALA A 123 13.05 12.64 -0.43
C ALA A 123 11.99 13.74 -0.28
N LEU A 124 12.36 14.99 -0.63
CA LEU A 124 11.39 16.08 -0.64
C LEU A 124 10.22 15.82 -1.57
N GLY A 125 10.49 15.33 -2.79
CA GLY A 125 9.44 14.97 -3.75
C GLY A 125 8.51 13.87 -3.21
N GLY A 126 9.06 12.83 -2.55
CA GLY A 126 8.28 11.78 -1.90
C GLY A 126 7.34 12.32 -0.82
N ILE A 127 7.84 13.24 0.03
CA ILE A 127 7.05 13.90 1.07
C ILE A 127 5.92 14.73 0.45
N ILE A 128 6.23 15.62 -0.50
CA ILE A 128 5.24 16.47 -1.16
C ILE A 128 4.15 15.62 -1.83
N TRP A 129 4.54 14.53 -2.51
CA TRP A 129 3.61 13.61 -3.14
C TRP A 129 2.68 12.96 -2.12
N ALA A 130 3.23 12.33 -1.08
CA ALA A 130 2.47 11.58 -0.08
C ALA A 130 1.52 12.47 0.74
N PHE A 131 1.90 13.72 1.00
CA PHE A 131 1.10 14.69 1.74
C PHE A 131 0.16 15.53 0.86
N SER A 132 -0.07 15.11 -0.38
CA SER A 132 -1.14 15.68 -1.21
C SER A 132 -2.50 15.40 -0.59
N SER A 133 -3.38 16.39 -0.55
CA SER A 133 -4.71 16.32 0.06
C SER A 133 -5.57 15.18 -0.50
N TYR A 134 -5.42 14.85 -1.77
CA TYR A 134 -6.14 13.76 -2.41
C TYR A 134 -5.96 12.42 -1.70
N PHE A 135 -4.75 12.10 -1.26
CA PHE A 135 -4.46 10.84 -0.58
C PHE A 135 -5.12 10.75 0.80
N PHE A 136 -5.19 11.86 1.52
CA PHE A 136 -5.88 11.91 2.81
C PHE A 136 -7.40 11.79 2.66
N ILE A 137 -7.96 12.32 1.58
CA ILE A 137 -9.37 12.11 1.23
C ILE A 137 -9.64 10.61 1.02
N LEU A 138 -8.76 9.89 0.31
CA LEU A 138 -8.90 8.44 0.12
C LEU A 138 -8.85 7.67 1.45
N ILE A 139 -7.93 8.03 2.34
CA ILE A 139 -7.83 7.41 3.67
C ILE A 139 -9.10 7.69 4.48
N SER A 140 -9.57 8.93 4.51
CA SER A 140 -10.77 9.33 5.24
C SER A 140 -12.04 8.63 4.72
N ALA A 141 -12.14 8.42 3.41
CA ALA A 141 -13.27 7.71 2.80
C ALA A 141 -13.22 6.18 3.03
N GLY A 142 -12.04 5.61 3.29
CA GLY A 142 -11.85 4.16 3.40
C GLY A 142 -11.43 3.48 2.10
N HIS A 143 -11.05 4.24 1.08
CA HIS A 143 -10.57 3.71 -0.21
C HIS A 143 -9.12 3.19 -0.13
N ILE A 144 -8.84 2.31 0.85
CA ILE A 144 -7.48 1.85 1.16
C ILE A 144 -6.86 1.08 0.00
N TRP A 145 -7.60 0.20 -0.66
CA TRP A 145 -7.10 -0.54 -1.82
C TRP A 145 -6.68 0.36 -2.96
N LYS A 146 -7.49 1.40 -3.24
CA LYS A 146 -7.14 2.42 -4.24
C LYS A 146 -5.89 3.19 -3.84
N PHE A 147 -5.76 3.53 -2.56
CA PHE A 147 -4.57 4.20 -2.03
C PHE A 147 -3.31 3.36 -2.23
N VAL A 148 -3.34 2.08 -1.85
CA VAL A 148 -2.22 1.15 -1.98
C VAL A 148 -1.83 0.98 -3.46
N THR A 149 -2.81 0.80 -4.34
CA THR A 149 -2.57 0.72 -5.79
C THR A 149 -1.85 1.98 -6.31
N LEU A 150 -2.29 3.18 -5.88
CA LEU A 150 -1.64 4.44 -6.26
C LEU A 150 -0.22 4.57 -5.70
N ALA A 151 0.07 3.97 -4.55
CA ALA A 151 1.42 3.93 -3.99
C ALA A 151 2.38 3.01 -4.77
N TYR A 152 1.85 2.00 -5.48
CA TYR A 152 2.64 1.05 -6.27
C TYR A 152 2.88 1.50 -7.72
N ILE A 153 2.11 2.46 -8.23
CA ILE A 153 2.33 3.02 -9.58
C ILE A 153 3.72 3.64 -9.73
N PRO A 154 4.20 4.54 -8.85
CA PRO A 154 5.51 5.15 -9.00
C PRO A 154 6.67 4.14 -9.06
N PRO A 155 6.80 3.15 -8.17
CA PRO A 155 7.88 2.16 -8.29
C PRO A 155 7.73 1.25 -9.50
N THR A 156 6.51 0.97 -9.98
CA THR A 156 6.30 0.28 -11.27
C THR A 156 6.92 1.07 -12.42
N ILE A 157 6.63 2.37 -12.50
CA ILE A 157 7.21 3.26 -13.50
C ILE A 157 8.73 3.36 -13.34
N ALA A 158 9.23 3.37 -12.09
CA ALA A 158 10.66 3.37 -11.83
C ALA A 158 11.37 2.15 -12.44
N GLY A 159 10.75 0.96 -12.35
CA GLY A 159 11.25 -0.25 -13.00
C GLY A 159 11.35 -0.11 -14.52
N ILE A 160 10.30 0.45 -15.14
CA ILE A 160 10.29 0.73 -16.58
C ILE A 160 11.43 1.71 -16.94
N VAL A 161 11.58 2.82 -16.21
CA VAL A 161 12.66 3.80 -16.42
C VAL A 161 14.03 3.14 -16.31
N LEU A 162 14.24 2.26 -15.33
CA LEU A 162 15.50 1.54 -15.16
C LEU A 162 15.77 0.60 -16.34
N ALA A 163 14.77 -0.07 -16.88
CA ALA A 163 14.91 -0.92 -18.08
C ALA A 163 15.33 -0.09 -19.29
N TYR A 164 14.70 1.08 -19.54
CA TYR A 164 15.13 2.00 -20.60
C TYR A 164 16.54 2.55 -20.39
N ARG A 165 17.02 2.59 -19.15
CA ARG A 165 18.40 2.93 -18.80
C ARG A 165 19.36 1.72 -18.86
N LYS A 166 19.01 0.67 -19.59
CA LYS A 166 19.79 -0.57 -19.82
C LYS A 166 20.02 -1.42 -18.56
N LYS A 167 19.30 -1.15 -17.46
CA LYS A 167 19.30 -1.98 -16.24
C LYS A 167 18.15 -2.99 -16.32
N TYR A 168 18.14 -3.81 -17.37
CA TYR A 168 17.00 -4.65 -17.76
C TYR A 168 16.53 -5.59 -16.66
N LEU A 169 17.48 -6.32 -16.02
CA LEU A 169 17.12 -7.27 -14.96
C LEU A 169 16.47 -6.57 -13.75
N LEU A 170 17.11 -5.52 -13.25
CA LEU A 170 16.60 -4.76 -12.12
C LEU A 170 15.26 -4.10 -12.45
N GLY A 171 15.17 -3.48 -13.61
CA GLY A 171 13.94 -2.85 -14.08
C GLY A 171 12.80 -3.84 -14.25
N GLY A 172 13.08 -5.01 -14.86
CA GLY A 172 12.09 -6.08 -15.02
C GLY A 172 11.59 -6.63 -13.69
N ILE A 173 12.49 -6.90 -12.74
CA ILE A 173 12.12 -7.41 -11.40
C ILE A 173 11.24 -6.39 -10.67
N ILE A 174 11.63 -5.11 -10.64
CA ILE A 174 10.86 -4.07 -9.95
C ILE A 174 9.49 -3.90 -10.58
N THR A 175 9.41 -3.82 -11.92
CA THR A 175 8.13 -3.68 -12.62
C THR A 175 7.21 -4.87 -12.34
N ALA A 176 7.71 -6.09 -12.50
CA ALA A 176 6.93 -7.31 -12.28
C ALA A 176 6.44 -7.40 -10.82
N LEU A 177 7.30 -7.06 -9.85
CA LEU A 177 6.96 -7.10 -8.44
C LEU A 177 5.81 -6.14 -8.11
N PHE A 178 5.92 -4.87 -8.49
CA PHE A 178 4.91 -3.86 -8.13
C PHE A 178 3.62 -3.92 -8.95
N ILE A 179 3.62 -4.65 -10.08
CA ILE A 179 2.39 -5.00 -10.79
C ILE A 179 1.68 -6.18 -10.11
N ALA A 180 2.44 -7.09 -9.49
CA ALA A 180 1.89 -8.28 -8.84
C ALA A 180 1.37 -8.03 -7.42
N LEU A 181 1.88 -6.99 -6.74
CA LEU A 181 1.42 -6.54 -5.42
C LEU A 181 0.13 -5.71 -5.52
#